data_0a098b358aa6d0cb561df915c5e1791c
#
_entry.id   0a098b358aa6d0cb561df915c5e1791c
#
_cell.length_a   1.000
_cell.length_b   1.000
_cell.length_c   1.000
_cell.angle_alpha   90.00
_cell.angle_beta   90.00
_cell.angle_gamma   90.00
#
_symmetry.space_group_name_H-M   'P 1'
#
loop_
_entity.id
_entity.type
_entity.pdbx_description
1 polymer ?
#
loop_
_entity_poly.entity_id
_entity_poly.type
_entity_poly.pdbx_seq_one_letter_code
_entity_poly.pdbx_strand_id
1 'polypeptide(L)'
;MTTGMKHLAAYQANLLDYNAAKDRECNYIGNQIRAARKSMKLSLEQLSQILMGYGVDIGRVAVNKWEKGISIPSAYQLLAVCAALHLEDGFDYFVSNTKRPLLNAEGRRKVKEYREDLIASGKYREVPPVLEIRYLDMPVS
;
A
#
# COMPACT_ATOMS: atom_id res chain seq x y z
N MET A 1 36.47 4.10 -10.15
CA MET A 1 35.73 2.86 -10.33
C MET A 1 35.35 2.14 -9.03
N THR A 2 36.20 2.20 -8.02
CA THR A 2 35.91 1.60 -6.71
C THR A 2 34.74 2.25 -5.98
N THR A 3 34.45 3.53 -6.20
CA THR A 3 33.37 4.27 -5.53
C THR A 3 32.00 3.83 -6.01
N GLY A 4 31.81 3.58 -7.30
CA GLY A 4 30.53 3.13 -7.85
C GLY A 4 30.15 1.72 -7.42
N MET A 5 31.12 0.81 -7.28
CA MET A 5 30.90 -0.55 -6.81
C MET A 5 30.55 -0.60 -5.34
N LYS A 6 31.18 0.27 -4.52
CA LYS A 6 30.86 0.40 -3.09
C LYS A 6 29.43 0.93 -2.88
N HIS A 7 29.01 1.90 -3.68
CA HIS A 7 27.63 2.43 -3.61
C HIS A 7 26.60 1.37 -4.01
N LEU A 8 26.87 0.59 -5.05
CA LEU A 8 25.99 -0.46 -5.47
C LEU A 8 25.88 -1.57 -4.42
N ALA A 9 26.99 -1.99 -3.82
CA ALA A 9 27.01 -2.98 -2.76
C ALA A 9 26.22 -2.49 -1.52
N ALA A 10 26.42 -1.23 -1.10
CA ALA A 10 25.69 -0.65 0.01
C ALA A 10 24.20 -0.54 -0.29
N TYR A 11 23.84 -0.17 -1.51
CA TYR A 11 22.46 -0.12 -1.95
C TYR A 11 21.82 -1.51 -1.91
N GLN A 12 22.46 -2.53 -2.45
CA GLN A 12 21.96 -3.89 -2.44
C GLN A 12 21.81 -4.47 -1.03
N ALA A 13 22.68 -4.10 -0.10
CA ALA A 13 22.57 -4.53 1.29
C ALA A 13 21.33 -3.99 1.99
N ASN A 14 20.78 -2.87 1.50
CA ASN A 14 19.58 -2.26 2.05
C ASN A 14 18.29 -2.66 1.34
N LEU A 15 18.39 -3.41 0.23
CA LEU A 15 17.21 -3.90 -0.48
C LEU A 15 16.49 -4.96 0.35
N LEU A 16 15.17 -4.96 0.22
CA LEU A 16 14.35 -6.02 0.79
C LEU A 16 14.61 -7.32 0.04
N ASP A 17 14.57 -8.42 0.76
CA ASP A 17 14.68 -9.76 0.17
C ASP A 17 13.33 -10.16 -0.42
N TYR A 18 12.96 -9.49 -1.51
CA TYR A 18 11.66 -9.65 -2.14
C TYR A 18 11.75 -10.56 -3.36
N ASN A 19 10.84 -11.53 -3.43
CA ASN A 19 10.71 -12.41 -4.58
C ASN A 19 9.24 -12.49 -4.99
N ALA A 20 8.91 -11.80 -6.08
CA ALA A 20 7.55 -11.69 -6.57
C ALA A 20 6.94 -13.05 -6.94
N ALA A 21 7.75 -13.95 -7.51
CA ALA A 21 7.27 -15.28 -7.90
C ALA A 21 6.84 -16.10 -6.69
N LYS A 22 7.63 -16.08 -5.62
CA LYS A 22 7.30 -16.77 -4.38
C LYS A 22 6.05 -16.18 -3.72
N ASP A 23 5.95 -14.86 -3.66
CA ASP A 23 4.81 -14.19 -3.05
C ASP A 23 3.51 -14.47 -3.83
N ARG A 24 3.61 -14.48 -5.16
CA ARG A 24 2.48 -14.82 -6.02
C ARG A 24 2.05 -16.27 -5.82
N GLU A 25 2.99 -17.20 -5.75
CA GLU A 25 2.71 -18.63 -5.57
C GLU A 25 1.97 -18.90 -4.27
N CYS A 26 2.33 -18.24 -3.19
CA CYS A 26 1.64 -18.42 -1.89
C CYS A 26 0.45 -17.48 -1.69
N ASN A 27 0.06 -16.71 -2.69
CA ASN A 27 -1.03 -15.73 -2.62
C ASN A 27 -0.84 -14.76 -1.44
N TYR A 28 0.36 -14.23 -1.30
CA TYR A 28 0.67 -13.38 -0.14
C TYR A 28 -0.24 -12.15 -0.07
N ILE A 29 -0.42 -11.44 -1.19
CA ILE A 29 -1.29 -10.26 -1.25
C ILE A 29 -2.71 -10.60 -0.81
N GLY A 30 -3.30 -11.65 -1.34
CA GLY A 30 -4.66 -12.05 -1.00
C GLY A 30 -4.82 -12.41 0.47
N ASN A 31 -3.85 -13.12 1.03
CA ASN A 31 -3.85 -13.47 2.45
C ASN A 31 -3.73 -12.22 3.34
N GLN A 32 -2.93 -11.24 2.94
CA GLN A 32 -2.78 -9.99 3.66
C GLN A 32 -4.04 -9.11 3.57
N ILE A 33 -4.70 -9.07 2.42
CA ILE A 33 -5.99 -8.39 2.28
C ILE A 33 -7.00 -8.99 3.27
N ARG A 34 -7.10 -10.32 3.30
CA ARG A 34 -8.01 -11.01 4.21
C ARG A 34 -7.70 -10.69 5.67
N ALA A 35 -6.43 -10.76 6.05
CA ALA A 35 -5.99 -10.48 7.42
C ALA A 35 -6.35 -9.04 7.83
N ALA A 36 -6.07 -8.07 6.99
CA ALA A 36 -6.37 -6.67 7.26
C ALA A 36 -7.88 -6.43 7.33
N ARG A 37 -8.64 -7.01 6.40
CA ARG A 37 -10.10 -6.90 6.42
C ARG A 37 -10.69 -7.45 7.72
N LYS A 38 -10.24 -8.63 8.13
CA LYS A 38 -10.71 -9.27 9.37
C LYS A 38 -10.30 -8.48 10.61
N SER A 39 -9.11 -7.89 10.62
CA SER A 39 -8.66 -7.07 11.74
C SER A 39 -9.53 -5.84 11.93
N MET A 40 -10.11 -5.32 10.87
CA MET A 40 -11.07 -4.22 10.89
C MET A 40 -12.53 -4.69 11.09
N LYS A 41 -12.75 -6.00 11.22
CA LYS A 41 -14.08 -6.60 11.40
C LYS A 41 -15.04 -6.29 10.26
N LEU A 42 -14.50 -6.21 9.04
CA LEU A 42 -15.28 -5.97 7.84
C LEU A 42 -15.68 -7.29 7.16
N SER A 43 -16.90 -7.35 6.66
CA SER A 43 -17.33 -8.42 5.76
C SER A 43 -16.78 -8.16 4.34
N LEU A 44 -16.84 -9.17 3.48
CA LEU A 44 -16.50 -9.01 2.07
C LEU A 44 -17.36 -7.93 1.40
N GLU A 45 -18.65 -7.93 1.72
CA GLU A 45 -19.59 -6.94 1.20
C GLU A 45 -19.24 -5.52 1.66
N GLN A 46 -18.92 -5.35 2.94
CA GLN A 46 -18.54 -4.06 3.49
C GLN A 46 -17.27 -3.52 2.85
N LEU A 47 -16.27 -4.38 2.66
CA LEU A 47 -15.04 -3.95 1.98
C LEU A 47 -15.32 -3.55 0.52
N SER A 48 -16.15 -4.32 -0.20
CA SER A 48 -16.49 -3.97 -1.58
C SER A 48 -17.20 -2.62 -1.66
N GLN A 49 -18.07 -2.30 -0.70
CA GLN A 49 -18.76 -1.01 -0.63
C GLN A 49 -17.79 0.15 -0.37
N ILE A 50 -16.82 -0.06 0.53
CA ILE A 50 -15.79 0.95 0.79
C ILE A 50 -14.93 1.18 -0.46
N LEU A 51 -14.55 0.10 -1.15
CA LEU A 51 -13.77 0.18 -2.39
C LEU A 51 -14.51 0.96 -3.48
N MET A 52 -15.83 0.82 -3.55
CA MET A 52 -16.64 1.60 -4.48
C MET A 52 -16.51 3.11 -4.24
N GLY A 53 -16.40 3.52 -2.98
CA GLY A 53 -16.14 4.91 -2.62
C GLY A 53 -14.79 5.42 -3.08
N TYR A 54 -13.83 4.52 -3.34
CA TYR A 54 -12.51 4.84 -3.88
C TYR A 54 -12.42 4.61 -5.40
N GLY A 55 -13.55 4.42 -6.07
CA GLY A 55 -13.58 4.29 -7.52
C GLY A 55 -13.37 2.87 -8.04
N VAL A 56 -13.43 1.88 -7.17
CA VAL A 56 -13.31 0.46 -7.54
C VAL A 56 -14.69 -0.18 -7.49
N ASP A 57 -15.34 -0.28 -8.65
CA ASP A 57 -16.68 -0.83 -8.78
C ASP A 57 -16.61 -2.35 -8.94
N ILE A 58 -16.52 -3.04 -7.83
CA ILE A 58 -16.49 -4.51 -7.77
C ILE A 58 -17.36 -5.00 -6.63
N GLY A 59 -17.88 -6.22 -6.78
CA GLY A 59 -18.64 -6.87 -5.73
C GLY A 59 -17.80 -7.75 -4.81
N ARG A 60 -18.45 -8.30 -3.80
CA ARG A 60 -17.82 -9.20 -2.83
C ARG A 60 -17.15 -10.42 -3.47
N VAL A 61 -17.68 -10.88 -4.60
CA VAL A 61 -17.14 -12.06 -5.31
C VAL A 61 -15.74 -11.79 -5.81
N ALA A 62 -15.48 -10.59 -6.34
CA ALA A 62 -14.13 -10.22 -6.80
C ALA A 62 -13.14 -10.13 -5.63
N VAL A 63 -13.54 -9.52 -4.52
CA VAL A 63 -12.70 -9.45 -3.31
C VAL A 63 -12.39 -10.86 -2.80
N ASN A 64 -13.38 -11.73 -2.76
CA ASN A 64 -13.21 -13.11 -2.34
C ASN A 64 -12.22 -13.87 -3.24
N LYS A 65 -12.28 -13.64 -4.56
CA LYS A 65 -11.32 -14.23 -5.50
C LYS A 65 -9.89 -13.76 -5.23
N TRP A 66 -9.69 -12.49 -4.87
CA TRP A 66 -8.38 -12.01 -4.46
C TRP A 66 -7.87 -12.74 -3.23
N GLU A 67 -8.72 -12.85 -2.21
CA GLU A 67 -8.35 -13.52 -0.96
C GLU A 67 -8.03 -15.00 -1.15
N LYS A 68 -8.67 -15.64 -2.11
CA LYS A 68 -8.42 -17.06 -2.45
C LYS A 68 -7.31 -17.27 -3.47
N GLY A 69 -6.78 -16.22 -4.05
CA GLY A 69 -5.74 -16.32 -5.08
C GLY A 69 -6.24 -16.75 -6.46
N ILE A 70 -7.56 -16.74 -6.68
CA ILE A 70 -8.15 -17.05 -7.98
C ILE A 70 -7.86 -15.92 -8.97
N SER A 71 -7.88 -14.70 -8.50
CA SER A 71 -7.47 -13.51 -9.26
C SER A 71 -6.60 -12.62 -8.39
N ILE A 72 -5.96 -11.66 -9.02
CA ILE A 72 -5.04 -10.72 -8.37
C ILE A 72 -5.57 -9.31 -8.63
N PRO A 73 -5.64 -8.44 -7.61
CA PRO A 73 -6.03 -7.07 -7.84
C PRO A 73 -5.03 -6.35 -8.76
N SER A 74 -5.53 -5.45 -9.59
CA SER A 74 -4.64 -4.57 -10.36
C SER A 74 -3.89 -3.64 -9.41
N ALA A 75 -2.87 -2.95 -9.93
CA ALA A 75 -2.13 -1.98 -9.12
C ALA A 75 -3.06 -0.90 -8.54
N TYR A 76 -3.97 -0.37 -9.35
CA TYR A 76 -4.92 0.64 -8.89
C TYR A 76 -5.90 0.10 -7.85
N GLN A 77 -6.36 -1.12 -8.03
CA GLN A 77 -7.24 -1.78 -7.06
C GLN A 77 -6.51 -2.02 -5.74
N LEU A 78 -5.25 -2.43 -5.78
CA LEU A 78 -4.45 -2.63 -4.57
C LEU A 78 -4.24 -1.32 -3.81
N LEU A 79 -3.99 -0.21 -4.51
CA LEU A 79 -3.88 1.10 -3.88
C LEU A 79 -5.20 1.50 -3.21
N ALA A 80 -6.34 1.21 -3.83
CA ALA A 80 -7.65 1.44 -3.22
C ALA A 80 -7.85 0.59 -1.97
N VAL A 81 -7.38 -0.66 -1.98
CA VAL A 81 -7.39 -1.52 -0.78
C VAL A 81 -6.56 -0.90 0.34
N CYS A 82 -5.38 -0.37 0.04
CA CYS A 82 -4.56 0.32 1.04
C CYS A 82 -5.31 1.50 1.65
N ALA A 83 -5.99 2.30 0.83
CA ALA A 83 -6.80 3.41 1.32
C ALA A 83 -7.98 2.94 2.18
N ALA A 84 -8.70 1.93 1.71
CA ALA A 84 -9.87 1.38 2.41
C ALA A 84 -9.52 0.78 3.77
N LEU A 85 -8.38 0.13 3.87
CA LEU A 85 -7.94 -0.58 5.08
C LEU A 85 -6.92 0.22 5.90
N HIS A 86 -6.70 1.49 5.55
CA HIS A 86 -5.77 2.40 6.24
C HIS A 86 -4.33 1.86 6.31
N LEU A 87 -3.86 1.24 5.23
CA LEU A 87 -2.53 0.67 5.14
C LEU A 87 -1.59 1.70 4.49
N GLU A 88 -1.07 2.62 5.27
CA GLU A 88 -0.15 3.66 4.77
C GLU A 88 1.23 3.08 4.42
N ASP A 89 1.62 2.00 5.08
CA ASP A 89 2.84 1.24 4.84
C ASP A 89 2.57 0.04 3.91
N GLY A 90 1.75 0.23 2.88
CA GLY A 90 1.26 -0.84 2.02
C GLY A 90 2.35 -1.69 1.40
N PHE A 91 3.44 -1.07 0.95
CA PHE A 91 4.55 -1.84 0.38
C PHE A 91 5.10 -2.83 1.40
N ASP A 92 5.44 -2.38 2.61
CA ASP A 92 5.97 -3.25 3.66
C ASP A 92 4.94 -4.32 4.09
N TYR A 93 3.66 -3.99 4.02
CA TYR A 93 2.57 -4.89 4.41
C TYR A 93 2.35 -6.01 3.38
N PHE A 94 2.48 -5.70 2.08
CA PHE A 94 2.15 -6.63 0.99
C PHE A 94 3.34 -7.39 0.42
N VAL A 95 4.54 -7.21 0.96
CA VAL A 95 5.71 -8.01 0.58
C VAL A 95 6.08 -8.94 1.73
N SER A 96 6.39 -10.19 1.40
CA SER A 96 6.95 -11.12 2.38
C SER A 96 8.45 -10.84 2.54
N ASN A 97 9.09 -11.51 3.48
CA ASN A 97 10.54 -11.43 3.69
C ASN A 97 11.10 -10.01 3.87
N THR A 98 10.28 -9.08 4.37
CA THR A 98 10.80 -7.78 4.75
C THR A 98 11.68 -7.93 5.99
N LYS A 99 12.86 -7.34 5.94
CA LYS A 99 13.77 -7.30 7.08
C LYS A 99 13.34 -6.29 8.15
N ARG A 100 12.40 -5.41 7.79
CA ARG A 100 11.86 -4.41 8.71
C ARG A 100 10.63 -4.95 9.41
N PRO A 101 10.58 -4.94 10.73
CA PRO A 101 9.37 -5.32 11.45
C PRO A 101 8.21 -4.42 11.07
N LEU A 102 7.02 -5.00 10.90
CA LEU A 102 5.82 -4.22 10.65
C LEU A 102 5.38 -3.52 11.94
N LEU A 103 4.93 -2.29 11.79
CA LEU A 103 4.34 -1.54 12.89
C LEU A 103 2.92 -2.06 13.16
N ASN A 104 2.56 -2.08 14.43
CA ASN A 104 1.16 -2.31 14.81
C ASN A 104 0.31 -1.05 14.56
N ALA A 105 -0.98 -1.11 14.83
CA ALA A 105 -1.91 -0.01 14.59
C ALA A 105 -1.48 1.27 15.33
N GLU A 106 -1.01 1.15 16.55
CA GLU A 106 -0.54 2.29 17.35
C GLU A 106 0.71 2.93 16.73
N GLY A 107 1.67 2.10 16.32
CA GLY A 107 2.88 2.59 15.66
C GLY A 107 2.58 3.29 14.32
N ARG A 108 1.66 2.74 13.54
CA ARG A 108 1.22 3.37 12.28
C ARG A 108 0.57 4.73 12.54
N ARG A 109 -0.27 4.83 13.56
CA ARG A 109 -0.90 6.10 13.95
C ARG A 109 0.14 7.15 14.31
N LYS A 110 1.15 6.78 15.09
CA LYS A 110 2.23 7.69 15.49
C LYS A 110 3.06 8.18 14.30
N VAL A 111 3.36 7.31 13.37
CA VAL A 111 4.08 7.69 12.14
C VAL A 111 3.26 8.69 11.33
N LYS A 112 1.97 8.44 11.20
CA LYS A 112 1.05 9.35 10.49
C LYS A 112 1.04 10.74 11.15
N GLU A 113 0.85 10.80 12.46
CA GLU A 113 0.84 12.05 13.21
C GLU A 113 2.15 12.82 13.04
N TYR A 114 3.29 12.13 13.17
CA TYR A 114 4.60 12.74 13.00
C TYR A 114 4.79 13.29 11.57
N ARG A 115 4.34 12.55 10.57
CA ARG A 115 4.38 13.00 9.18
C ARG A 115 3.55 14.25 8.97
N GLU A 116 2.33 14.27 9.52
CA GLU A 116 1.44 15.43 9.44
C GLU A 116 2.07 16.67 10.10
N ASP A 117 2.70 16.49 11.25
CA ASP A 117 3.41 17.56 11.95
C ASP A 117 4.56 18.11 11.12
N LEU A 118 5.34 17.25 10.48
CA LEU A 118 6.44 17.67 9.60
C LEU A 118 5.91 18.48 8.41
N ILE A 119 4.81 18.03 7.81
CA ILE A 119 4.17 18.74 6.69
C ILE A 119 3.62 20.09 7.16
N ALA A 120 2.94 20.13 8.30
CA ALA A 120 2.35 21.34 8.86
C ALA A 120 3.41 22.37 9.22
N SER A 121 4.62 21.96 9.60
CA SER A 121 5.72 22.87 9.89
C SER A 121 6.17 23.69 8.68
N GLY A 122 5.85 23.22 7.47
CA GLY A 122 6.24 23.85 6.20
C GLY A 122 7.72 23.71 5.86
N LYS A 123 8.54 23.23 6.80
CA LYS A 123 9.99 23.17 6.65
C LYS A 123 10.45 22.04 5.72
N TYR A 124 9.72 20.93 5.73
CA TYR A 124 10.07 19.71 4.99
C TYR A 124 9.07 19.38 3.89
N ARG A 125 8.15 20.31 3.63
CA ARG A 125 7.10 20.11 2.66
C ARG A 125 7.62 20.26 1.24
N GLU A 126 7.36 19.27 0.41
CA GLU A 126 7.57 19.34 -1.03
C GLU A 126 6.22 19.43 -1.73
N VAL A 127 6.07 20.42 -2.61
CA VAL A 127 4.88 20.56 -3.44
C VAL A 127 5.28 20.30 -4.89
N PRO A 128 4.99 19.11 -5.44
CA PRO A 128 5.29 18.83 -6.85
C PRO A 128 4.43 19.71 -7.75
N PRO A 129 5.03 20.53 -8.65
CA PRO A 129 4.26 21.40 -9.54
C PRO A 129 3.26 20.66 -10.43
N VAL A 130 3.55 19.40 -10.73
CA VAL A 130 2.71 18.54 -11.59
C VAL A 130 1.36 18.23 -10.96
N LEU A 131 1.25 18.17 -9.64
CA LEU A 131 -0.01 17.90 -8.95
C LEU A 131 -0.98 19.07 -9.04
N GLU A 132 -0.48 20.30 -8.93
CA GLU A 132 -1.31 21.51 -9.06
C GLU A 132 -1.94 21.59 -10.45
N ILE A 133 -1.16 21.31 -11.49
CA ILE A 133 -1.66 21.31 -12.87
C ILE A 133 -2.77 20.26 -13.06
N ARG A 134 -2.61 19.06 -12.49
CA ARG A 134 -3.62 17.99 -12.61
C ARG A 134 -4.95 18.35 -11.98
N TYR A 135 -4.94 19.02 -10.84
CA TYR A 135 -6.19 19.43 -10.19
C TYR A 135 -6.90 20.56 -10.94
N LEU A 136 -6.14 21.46 -11.55
CA LEU A 136 -6.69 22.56 -12.36
C LEU A 136 -7.28 22.09 -13.68
N ASP A 137 -6.70 21.05 -14.28
CA ASP A 137 -7.11 20.52 -15.58
C ASP A 137 -8.15 19.41 -15.49
N MET A 138 -8.52 18.97 -14.28
CA MET A 138 -9.55 17.96 -14.14
C MET A 138 -10.92 18.52 -14.51
N PRO A 139 -11.67 17.83 -15.42
CA PRO A 139 -13.02 18.27 -15.74
C PRO A 139 -13.90 18.18 -14.50
N VAL A 140 -14.63 19.27 -14.26
CA VAL A 140 -15.63 19.34 -13.20
C VAL A 140 -16.84 18.55 -13.68
N SER A 141 -17.00 17.34 -13.19
CA SER A 141 -18.15 16.51 -13.52
C SER A 141 -19.12 16.43 -12.36
#